data_aa5136747b8c90a2c87f0fff0d2c4c77
#
_entry.id   aa5136747b8c90a2c87f0fff0d2c4c77
#
_cell.length_a   1.000
_cell.length_b   1.000
_cell.length_c   1.000
_cell.angle_alpha   90.00
_cell.angle_beta   90.00
_cell.angle_gamma   90.00
#
_symmetry.space_group_name_H-M   'P 1'
#
loop_
_entity.id
_entity.type
_entity.pdbx_description
1 polymer ?
#
loop_
_entity_poly.entity_id
_entity_poly.type
_entity_poly.pdbx_seq_one_letter_code
_entity_poly.pdbx_strand_id
1 'polypeptide(L)'
;AVTTGFGLENAARTPYSPFAPLTHPGTFLLVTALATWAIFGMRGYYSAWAKGARKSVIGRLIRDAVPASVPVIAFLVMAQLMNHSGQNEVLALGIAAVAPSYAFAFMSNGIGALGAFMTSSSTSSNVLFSDLQQTVARLKGLPEAAIIAAQSAGGSIGNAIAPANVVLGASTAGIAGQEGAILRKTLPWTLMAVLVTGAATVILVMVTGTDTGGMP
;
A
#
# COMPACT_ATOMS: atom_id res chain seq x y z
N ALA A 1 -6.61 22.81 16.50
CA ALA A 1 -5.47 22.93 15.59
C ALA A 1 -4.19 22.86 16.44
N VAL A 2 -3.20 22.14 15.98
CA VAL A 2 -1.88 22.09 16.61
C VAL A 2 -0.93 22.83 15.67
N THR A 3 -0.28 23.88 16.18
CA THR A 3 0.74 24.59 15.41
C THR A 3 2.00 23.72 15.37
N THR A 4 2.45 23.38 14.16
CA THR A 4 3.71 22.64 13.98
C THR A 4 4.90 23.51 14.29
N GLY A 5 6.06 22.91 14.57
CA GLY A 5 7.31 23.65 14.80
C GLY A 5 7.77 24.52 13.62
N PHE A 6 7.11 24.42 12.46
CA PHE A 6 7.34 25.23 11.27
C PHE A 6 6.29 26.34 11.07
N GLY A 7 5.44 26.61 12.06
CA GLY A 7 4.41 27.65 12.00
C GLY A 7 3.18 27.30 11.16
N LEU A 8 3.06 26.06 10.68
CA LEU A 8 1.89 25.60 9.94
C LEU A 8 0.80 25.14 10.90
N GLU A 9 -0.42 25.58 10.68
CA GLU A 9 -1.57 25.11 11.43
C GLU A 9 -2.05 23.76 10.86
N ASN A 10 -1.89 22.70 11.65
CA ASN A 10 -2.46 21.40 11.32
C ASN A 10 -3.93 21.41 11.76
N ALA A 11 -4.85 21.45 10.79
CA ALA A 11 -6.28 21.39 11.06
C ALA A 11 -6.63 20.09 11.79
N ALA A 12 -7.49 20.19 12.81
CA ALA A 12 -8.03 19.00 13.46
C ALA A 12 -8.75 18.17 12.40
N ARG A 13 -8.20 17.01 12.03
CA ARG A 13 -8.92 16.08 11.16
C ARG A 13 -10.12 15.54 11.91
N THR A 14 -11.27 15.51 11.25
CA THR A 14 -12.45 14.82 11.77
C THR A 14 -12.12 13.36 11.97
N PRO A 15 -12.10 12.85 13.20
CA PRO A 15 -11.25 11.72 13.54
C PRO A 15 -11.86 10.37 13.28
N TYR A 16 -13.05 10.22 12.72
CA TYR A 16 -13.69 8.92 12.81
C TYR A 16 -14.43 8.50 11.54
N SER A 17 -13.83 7.57 10.78
CA SER A 17 -14.62 6.73 9.89
C SER A 17 -15.35 5.71 10.75
N PRO A 18 -16.70 5.68 10.76
CA PRO A 18 -17.42 4.66 11.53
C PRO A 18 -17.00 3.27 11.05
N PHE A 19 -16.68 2.40 11.99
CA PHE A 19 -16.36 1.01 11.66
C PHE A 19 -17.63 0.36 11.09
N ALA A 20 -17.62 0.10 9.78
CA ALA A 20 -18.73 -0.53 9.07
C ALA A 20 -18.38 -2.01 8.79
N PRO A 21 -18.65 -2.93 9.72
CA PRO A 21 -18.21 -4.32 9.61
C PRO A 21 -18.80 -5.03 8.39
N LEU A 22 -20.00 -4.67 7.95
CA LEU A 22 -20.67 -5.32 6.82
C LEU A 22 -20.07 -4.93 5.46
N THR A 23 -19.37 -3.83 5.35
CA THR A 23 -18.71 -3.38 4.11
C THR A 23 -17.19 -3.57 4.15
N HIS A 24 -16.65 -3.99 5.30
CA HIS A 24 -15.21 -4.17 5.45
C HIS A 24 -14.73 -5.45 4.73
N PRO A 25 -13.70 -5.38 3.86
CA PRO A 25 -13.19 -6.55 3.13
C PRO A 25 -12.81 -7.72 4.04
N GLY A 26 -12.27 -7.44 5.22
CA GLY A 26 -11.92 -8.46 6.21
C GLY A 26 -13.11 -9.29 6.70
N THR A 27 -14.30 -8.70 6.77
CA THR A 27 -15.52 -9.44 7.15
C THR A 27 -15.91 -10.45 6.07
N PHE A 28 -15.84 -10.07 4.80
CA PHE A 28 -16.11 -10.99 3.70
C PHE A 28 -15.10 -12.14 3.67
N LEU A 29 -13.82 -11.86 3.89
CA LEU A 29 -12.78 -12.88 3.99
C LEU A 29 -13.03 -13.83 5.16
N LEU A 30 -13.38 -13.30 6.32
CA LEU A 30 -13.71 -14.12 7.52
C LEU A 30 -14.93 -14.99 7.27
N VAL A 31 -16.03 -14.43 6.76
CA VAL A 31 -17.25 -15.18 6.44
C VAL A 31 -16.98 -16.28 5.43
N THR A 32 -16.25 -15.97 4.35
CA THR A 32 -15.90 -16.94 3.32
C THR A 32 -15.03 -18.07 3.90
N ALA A 33 -14.03 -17.74 4.72
CA ALA A 33 -13.18 -18.73 5.37
C ALA A 33 -13.96 -19.64 6.32
N LEU A 34 -14.86 -19.07 7.11
CA LEU A 34 -15.72 -19.85 8.03
C LEU A 34 -16.73 -20.73 7.27
N ALA A 35 -17.34 -20.20 6.22
CA ALA A 35 -18.26 -20.96 5.36
C ALA A 35 -17.54 -22.12 4.67
N THR A 36 -16.39 -21.86 4.09
CA THR A 36 -15.55 -22.90 3.45
C THR A 36 -15.15 -23.96 4.45
N TRP A 37 -14.72 -23.55 5.65
CA TRP A 37 -14.36 -24.48 6.71
C TRP A 37 -15.54 -25.35 7.16
N ALA A 38 -16.74 -24.78 7.29
CA ALA A 38 -17.96 -25.50 7.65
C ALA A 38 -18.39 -26.47 6.54
N ILE A 39 -18.42 -26.03 5.28
CA ILE A 39 -18.80 -26.85 4.13
C ILE A 39 -17.85 -28.04 3.97
N PHE A 40 -16.54 -27.82 4.06
CA PHE A 40 -15.56 -28.89 3.96
C PHE A 40 -15.64 -29.86 5.15
N GLY A 41 -15.98 -29.33 6.34
CA GLY A 41 -16.27 -30.18 7.51
C GLY A 41 -17.48 -31.08 7.31
N MET A 42 -18.59 -30.53 6.80
CA MET A 42 -19.82 -31.31 6.53
C MET A 42 -19.62 -32.32 5.40
N ARG A 43 -18.79 -32.01 4.40
CA ARG A 43 -18.48 -32.94 3.30
C ARG A 43 -17.40 -33.96 3.63
N GLY A 44 -16.89 -33.98 4.86
CA GLY A 44 -15.91 -34.99 5.33
C GLY A 44 -14.50 -34.83 4.75
N TYR A 45 -14.19 -33.69 4.06
CA TYR A 45 -12.85 -33.47 3.51
C TYR A 45 -11.74 -33.46 4.59
N TYR A 46 -12.10 -33.22 5.84
CA TYR A 46 -11.15 -33.26 6.96
C TYR A 46 -11.01 -34.65 7.62
N SER A 47 -11.74 -35.67 7.16
CA SER A 47 -11.67 -36.99 7.74
C SER A 47 -10.30 -37.67 7.61
N ALA A 48 -9.54 -37.29 6.56
CA ALA A 48 -8.17 -37.74 6.34
C ALA A 48 -7.11 -36.93 7.15
N TRP A 49 -7.51 -35.88 7.87
CA TRP A 49 -6.57 -35.09 8.66
C TRP A 49 -6.24 -35.82 9.98
N ALA A 50 -4.93 -35.87 10.29
CA ALA A 50 -4.47 -36.44 11.54
C ALA A 50 -5.12 -35.78 12.76
N LYS A 51 -5.44 -36.56 13.79
CA LYS A 51 -5.95 -36.05 15.05
C LYS A 51 -4.99 -35.02 15.61
N GLY A 52 -5.42 -33.75 15.70
CA GLY A 52 -4.59 -32.63 16.14
C GLY A 52 -4.23 -31.60 15.05
N ALA A 53 -4.38 -31.91 13.76
CA ALA A 53 -4.13 -30.96 12.67
C ALA A 53 -4.99 -29.70 12.80
N ARG A 54 -6.19 -29.81 13.34
CA ARG A 54 -7.11 -28.69 13.61
C ARG A 54 -6.55 -27.67 14.62
N LYS A 55 -5.89 -28.14 15.71
CA LYS A 55 -5.19 -27.28 16.67
C LYS A 55 -3.98 -26.59 16.02
N SER A 56 -3.29 -27.29 15.12
CA SER A 56 -2.13 -26.78 14.41
C SER A 56 -2.49 -25.67 13.40
N VAL A 57 -3.72 -25.65 12.85
CA VAL A 57 -4.17 -24.56 11.95
C VAL A 57 -4.33 -23.26 12.70
N ILE A 58 -5.01 -23.27 13.86
CA ILE A 58 -5.18 -22.06 14.69
C ILE A 58 -3.84 -21.57 15.21
N GLY A 59 -2.97 -22.46 15.67
CA GLY A 59 -1.64 -22.12 16.15
C GLY A 59 -0.77 -21.52 15.04
N ARG A 60 -0.86 -22.00 13.81
CA ARG A 60 -0.20 -21.41 12.64
C ARG A 60 -0.77 -20.05 12.29
N LEU A 61 -2.11 -19.92 12.29
CA LEU A 61 -2.78 -18.64 12.01
C LEU A 61 -2.29 -17.55 12.96
N ILE A 62 -2.28 -17.82 14.27
CA ILE A 62 -1.81 -16.83 15.26
C ILE A 62 -0.32 -16.53 15.08
N ARG A 63 0.51 -17.56 14.89
CA ARG A 63 1.95 -17.43 14.69
C ARG A 63 2.29 -16.60 13.46
N ASP A 64 1.51 -16.71 12.38
CA ASP A 64 1.77 -16.04 11.11
C ASP A 64 1.09 -14.65 11.07
N ALA A 65 -0.05 -14.48 11.77
CA ALA A 65 -0.76 -13.20 11.85
C ALA A 65 0.02 -12.13 12.65
N VAL A 66 0.66 -12.51 13.77
CA VAL A 66 1.38 -11.55 14.62
C VAL A 66 2.55 -10.87 13.87
N PRO A 67 3.49 -11.61 13.26
CA PRO A 67 4.58 -10.98 12.49
C PRO A 67 4.09 -10.14 11.31
N ALA A 68 2.96 -10.50 10.70
CA ALA A 68 2.36 -9.73 9.61
C ALA A 68 1.70 -8.44 10.11
N SER A 69 1.09 -8.45 11.29
CA SER A 69 0.37 -7.30 11.86
C SER A 69 1.29 -6.23 12.44
N VAL A 70 2.40 -6.64 13.08
CA VAL A 70 3.32 -5.71 13.77
C VAL A 70 3.88 -4.63 12.82
N PRO A 71 4.43 -4.95 11.64
CA PRO A 71 4.89 -3.92 10.70
C PRO A 71 3.76 -2.99 10.24
N VAL A 72 2.57 -3.52 9.96
CA VAL A 72 1.43 -2.71 9.52
C VAL A 72 1.04 -1.69 10.59
N ILE A 73 0.94 -2.12 11.85
CA ILE A 73 0.65 -1.23 12.98
C ILE A 73 1.75 -0.18 13.14
N ALA A 74 3.02 -0.58 13.06
CA ALA A 74 4.15 0.35 13.18
C ALA A 74 4.11 1.42 12.07
N PHE A 75 3.84 1.04 10.82
CA PHE A 75 3.70 1.98 9.71
C PHE A 75 2.47 2.90 9.85
N LEU A 76 1.35 2.37 10.36
CA LEU A 76 0.17 3.20 10.67
C LEU A 76 0.50 4.26 11.73
N VAL A 77 1.17 3.86 12.81
CA VAL A 77 1.61 4.80 13.86
C VAL A 77 2.56 5.84 13.29
N MET A 78 3.53 5.44 12.48
CA MET A 78 4.48 6.35 11.83
C MET A 78 3.75 7.34 10.91
N ALA A 79 2.84 6.87 10.08
CA ALA A 79 2.04 7.75 9.19
C ALA A 79 1.21 8.76 9.99
N GLN A 80 0.59 8.33 11.10
CA GLN A 80 -0.15 9.23 11.99
C GLN A 80 0.75 10.26 12.66
N LEU A 81 1.94 9.85 13.11
CA LEU A 81 2.93 10.78 13.68
C LEU A 81 3.37 11.82 12.65
N MET A 82 3.67 11.42 11.41
CA MET A 82 4.06 12.33 10.34
C MET A 82 2.92 13.32 10.01
N ASN A 83 1.68 12.86 9.99
CA ASN A 83 0.52 13.72 9.76
C ASN A 83 0.30 14.71 10.91
N HIS A 84 0.33 14.24 12.16
CA HIS A 84 0.08 15.10 13.32
C HIS A 84 1.23 16.08 13.59
N SER A 85 2.46 15.72 13.24
CA SER A 85 3.61 16.62 13.36
C SER A 85 3.73 17.66 12.22
N GLY A 86 2.90 17.54 11.18
CA GLY A 86 2.97 18.40 9.99
C GLY A 86 4.12 18.08 9.05
N GLN A 87 4.85 16.99 9.26
CA GLN A 87 5.95 16.59 8.39
C GLN A 87 5.50 16.35 6.96
N ASN A 88 4.35 15.68 6.78
CA ASN A 88 3.79 15.42 5.45
C ASN A 88 3.50 16.73 4.70
N GLU A 89 3.01 17.75 5.38
CA GLU A 89 2.70 19.04 4.77
C GLU A 89 3.97 19.82 4.37
N VAL A 90 5.00 19.83 5.22
CA VAL A 90 6.30 20.43 4.90
C VAL A 90 6.97 19.73 3.72
N LEU A 91 6.96 18.40 3.71
CA LEU A 91 7.50 17.62 2.59
C LEU A 91 6.70 17.87 1.31
N ALA A 92 5.36 17.91 1.40
CA ALA A 92 4.51 18.19 0.26
C ALA A 92 4.76 19.58 -0.33
N LEU A 93 4.89 20.61 0.51
CA LEU A 93 5.23 21.96 0.08
C LEU A 93 6.62 22.00 -0.59
N GLY A 94 7.61 21.32 -0.03
CA GLY A 94 8.95 21.20 -0.62
C GLY A 94 8.91 20.55 -2.00
N ILE A 95 8.23 19.41 -2.13
CA ILE A 95 8.06 18.72 -3.42
C ILE A 95 7.28 19.59 -4.41
N ALA A 96 6.21 20.25 -3.95
CA ALA A 96 5.41 21.11 -4.78
C ALA A 96 6.19 22.32 -5.29
N ALA A 97 7.12 22.85 -4.53
CA ALA A 97 7.96 23.97 -4.93
C ALA A 97 8.99 23.59 -6.01
N VAL A 98 9.54 22.38 -5.95
CA VAL A 98 10.68 21.98 -6.81
C VAL A 98 10.24 21.16 -8.03
N ALA A 99 9.31 20.22 -7.87
CA ALA A 99 8.93 19.29 -8.92
C ALA A 99 7.91 19.92 -9.89
N PRO A 100 8.10 19.89 -11.21
CA PRO A 100 7.05 20.22 -12.17
C PRO A 100 5.85 19.27 -12.03
N SER A 101 4.63 19.75 -12.27
CA SER A 101 3.39 18.98 -12.04
C SER A 101 3.37 17.63 -12.77
N TYR A 102 3.72 17.63 -14.06
CA TYR A 102 3.75 16.38 -14.84
C TYR A 102 4.91 15.45 -14.47
N ALA A 103 6.06 16.01 -14.03
CA ALA A 103 7.14 15.20 -13.52
C ALA A 103 6.75 14.51 -12.22
N PHE A 104 6.05 15.20 -11.32
CA PHE A 104 5.49 14.59 -10.12
C PHE A 104 4.46 13.50 -10.46
N ALA A 105 3.53 13.77 -11.37
CA ALA A 105 2.55 12.79 -11.83
C ALA A 105 3.23 11.52 -12.41
N PHE A 106 4.30 11.71 -13.18
CA PHE A 106 5.10 10.59 -13.70
C PHE A 106 5.77 9.78 -12.59
N MET A 107 6.31 10.45 -11.57
CA MET A 107 7.08 9.82 -10.49
C MET A 107 6.18 9.22 -9.39
N SER A 108 4.91 9.57 -9.33
CA SER A 108 4.01 9.18 -8.24
C SER A 108 3.90 7.67 -8.05
N ASN A 109 3.82 6.90 -9.14
CA ASN A 109 3.84 5.44 -9.07
C ASN A 109 5.23 4.87 -8.71
N GLY A 110 6.31 5.57 -9.07
CA GLY A 110 7.67 5.24 -8.65
C GLY A 110 7.84 5.33 -7.13
N ILE A 111 7.25 6.35 -6.51
CA ILE A 111 7.21 6.49 -5.03
C ILE A 111 6.46 5.31 -4.42
N GLY A 112 5.31 4.94 -5.00
CA GLY A 112 4.56 3.75 -4.58
C GLY A 112 5.37 2.46 -4.69
N ALA A 113 6.08 2.29 -5.80
CA ALA A 113 6.92 1.12 -6.02
C ALA A 113 8.09 1.04 -5.03
N LEU A 114 8.77 2.14 -4.78
CA LEU A 114 9.83 2.21 -3.77
C LEU A 114 9.31 1.91 -2.37
N GLY A 115 8.16 2.47 -1.99
CA GLY A 115 7.54 2.20 -0.71
C GLY A 115 7.21 0.71 -0.53
N ALA A 116 6.64 0.08 -1.53
CA ALA A 116 6.32 -1.34 -1.49
C ALA A 116 7.58 -2.23 -1.50
N PHE A 117 8.61 -1.85 -2.25
CA PHE A 117 9.91 -2.52 -2.21
C PHE A 117 10.52 -2.48 -0.80
N MET A 118 10.51 -1.33 -0.14
CA MET A 118 11.09 -1.14 1.19
C MET A 118 10.30 -1.88 2.28
N THR A 119 8.97 -1.86 2.18
CA THR A 119 8.09 -2.43 3.21
C THR A 119 7.66 -3.87 2.92
N SER A 120 7.97 -4.38 1.73
CA SER A 120 7.46 -5.65 1.20
C SER A 120 5.92 -5.73 1.22
N SER A 121 5.24 -4.58 1.13
CA SER A 121 3.79 -4.49 1.24
C SER A 121 3.25 -3.26 0.48
N SER A 122 2.39 -3.49 -0.50
CA SER A 122 1.67 -2.40 -1.18
C SER A 122 0.74 -1.64 -0.23
N THR A 123 0.12 -2.32 0.72
CA THR A 123 -0.73 -1.70 1.74
C THR A 123 0.09 -0.74 2.61
N SER A 124 1.24 -1.17 3.10
CA SER A 124 2.12 -0.33 3.92
C SER A 124 2.65 0.87 3.12
N SER A 125 3.00 0.67 1.85
CA SER A 125 3.38 1.76 0.94
C SER A 125 2.26 2.80 0.81
N ASN A 126 1.02 2.35 0.60
CA ASN A 126 -0.13 3.25 0.49
C ASN A 126 -0.39 4.00 1.80
N VAL A 127 -0.28 3.33 2.95
CA VAL A 127 -0.43 3.97 4.27
C VAL A 127 0.59 5.08 4.46
N LEU A 128 1.85 4.86 4.05
CA LEU A 128 2.93 5.83 4.23
C LEU A 128 2.84 7.03 3.29
N PHE A 129 2.55 6.78 2.01
CA PHE A 129 2.78 7.79 0.97
C PHE A 129 1.51 8.36 0.34
N SER A 130 0.33 7.73 0.51
CA SER A 130 -0.88 8.25 -0.13
C SER A 130 -1.25 9.65 0.33
N ASP A 131 -1.19 9.93 1.63
CA ASP A 131 -1.53 11.23 2.18
C ASP A 131 -0.56 12.33 1.72
N LEU A 132 0.74 12.02 1.72
CA LEU A 132 1.76 12.92 1.16
C LEU A 132 1.48 13.23 -0.31
N GLN A 133 1.26 12.21 -1.12
CA GLN A 133 1.02 12.39 -2.55
C GLN A 133 -0.30 13.11 -2.85
N GLN A 134 -1.33 12.84 -2.07
CA GLN A 134 -2.60 13.56 -2.15
C GLN A 134 -2.42 15.05 -1.86
N THR A 135 -1.67 15.37 -0.81
CA THR A 135 -1.37 16.76 -0.45
C THR A 135 -0.59 17.47 -1.55
N VAL A 136 0.44 16.84 -2.13
CA VAL A 136 1.18 17.40 -3.27
C VAL A 136 0.27 17.59 -4.49
N ALA A 137 -0.59 16.61 -4.78
CA ALA A 137 -1.54 16.70 -5.90
C ALA A 137 -2.46 17.92 -5.73
N ARG A 138 -3.01 18.10 -4.54
CA ARG A 138 -3.86 19.26 -4.19
C ARG A 138 -3.13 20.58 -4.34
N LEU A 139 -1.91 20.68 -3.82
CA LEU A 139 -1.09 21.90 -3.94
C LEU A 139 -0.73 22.25 -5.39
N LYS A 140 -0.69 21.23 -6.28
CA LYS A 140 -0.38 21.40 -7.69
C LYS A 140 -1.61 21.48 -8.60
N GLY A 141 -2.83 21.40 -8.05
CA GLY A 141 -4.05 21.35 -8.84
C GLY A 141 -4.12 20.11 -9.74
N LEU A 142 -3.54 18.98 -9.32
CA LEU A 142 -3.61 17.72 -10.04
C LEU A 142 -4.81 16.89 -9.57
N PRO A 143 -5.41 16.02 -10.42
CA PRO A 143 -6.48 15.12 -10.01
C PRO A 143 -6.01 14.18 -8.93
N GLU A 144 -6.45 14.38 -7.67
CA GLU A 144 -6.03 13.59 -6.51
C GLU A 144 -6.25 12.09 -6.74
N ALA A 145 -7.41 11.72 -7.32
CA ALA A 145 -7.73 10.33 -7.60
C ALA A 145 -6.73 9.66 -8.56
N ALA A 146 -6.27 10.37 -9.60
CA ALA A 146 -5.29 9.86 -10.55
C ALA A 146 -3.92 9.62 -9.87
N ILE A 147 -3.50 10.52 -9.02
CA ILE A 147 -2.23 10.40 -8.29
C ILE A 147 -2.28 9.27 -7.27
N ILE A 148 -3.38 9.12 -6.53
CA ILE A 148 -3.57 8.00 -5.58
C ILE A 148 -3.68 6.66 -6.31
N ALA A 149 -4.32 6.61 -7.48
CA ALA A 149 -4.34 5.41 -8.31
C ALA A 149 -2.92 5.04 -8.78
N ALA A 150 -2.12 6.03 -9.19
CA ALA A 150 -0.71 5.83 -9.56
C ALA A 150 0.13 5.32 -8.39
N GLN A 151 -0.03 5.88 -7.19
CA GLN A 151 0.61 5.39 -5.96
C GLN A 151 0.27 3.91 -5.72
N SER A 152 -1.00 3.54 -5.81
CA SER A 152 -1.46 2.17 -5.56
C SER A 152 -0.97 1.19 -6.63
N ALA A 153 -0.99 1.59 -7.90
CA ALA A 153 -0.44 0.80 -9.01
C ALA A 153 1.07 0.57 -8.84
N GLY A 154 1.82 1.64 -8.52
CA GLY A 154 3.24 1.56 -8.21
C GLY A 154 3.53 0.63 -7.04
N GLY A 155 2.76 0.75 -5.96
CA GLY A 155 2.84 -0.15 -4.81
C GLY A 155 2.67 -1.62 -5.18
N SER A 156 1.73 -1.92 -6.07
CA SER A 156 1.51 -3.29 -6.56
C SER A 156 2.67 -3.79 -7.42
N ILE A 157 3.23 -2.93 -8.29
CA ILE A 157 4.38 -3.26 -9.14
C ILE A 157 5.63 -3.49 -8.29
N GLY A 158 5.94 -2.57 -7.36
CA GLY A 158 7.12 -2.66 -6.49
C GLY A 158 7.10 -3.86 -5.55
N ASN A 159 5.90 -4.29 -5.15
CA ASN A 159 5.71 -5.47 -4.31
C ASN A 159 6.23 -6.77 -4.96
N ALA A 160 6.23 -6.84 -6.30
CA ALA A 160 6.73 -8.01 -7.03
C ALA A 160 8.24 -8.25 -6.84
N ILE A 161 9.02 -7.19 -6.63
CA ILE A 161 10.48 -7.26 -6.41
C ILE A 161 10.86 -7.08 -4.93
N ALA A 162 9.89 -6.95 -4.05
CA ALA A 162 10.15 -6.77 -2.63
C ALA A 162 10.89 -7.98 -2.04
N PRO A 163 11.92 -7.77 -1.20
CA PRO A 163 12.81 -8.85 -0.74
C PRO A 163 12.08 -10.03 -0.12
N ALA A 164 11.10 -9.79 0.75
CA ALA A 164 10.35 -10.88 1.38
C ALA A 164 9.55 -11.71 0.38
N ASN A 165 8.98 -11.09 -0.65
CA ASN A 165 8.21 -11.80 -1.68
C ASN A 165 9.12 -12.59 -2.62
N VAL A 166 10.31 -12.06 -2.91
CA VAL A 166 11.31 -12.78 -3.72
C VAL A 166 11.83 -14.01 -2.97
N VAL A 167 12.13 -13.88 -1.67
CA VAL A 167 12.53 -15.00 -0.81
C VAL A 167 11.43 -16.06 -0.73
N LEU A 168 10.18 -15.64 -0.53
CA LEU A 168 9.02 -16.54 -0.50
C LEU A 168 8.86 -17.26 -1.84
N GLY A 169 8.93 -16.54 -2.94
CA GLY A 169 8.85 -17.10 -4.30
C GLY A 169 9.97 -18.11 -4.58
N ALA A 170 11.21 -17.76 -4.23
CA ALA A 170 12.37 -18.64 -4.41
C ALA A 170 12.25 -19.94 -3.59
N SER A 171 11.84 -19.83 -2.33
CA SER A 171 11.64 -20.99 -1.45
C SER A 171 10.51 -21.89 -1.95
N THR A 172 9.40 -21.31 -2.40
CA THR A 172 8.25 -22.06 -2.92
C THR A 172 8.61 -22.77 -4.25
N ALA A 173 9.43 -22.14 -5.08
CA ALA A 173 9.91 -22.73 -6.33
C ALA A 173 11.06 -23.74 -6.14
N GLY A 174 11.54 -23.95 -4.91
CA GLY A 174 12.66 -24.86 -4.63
C GLY A 174 14.02 -24.36 -5.07
N ILE A 175 14.17 -23.04 -5.29
CA ILE A 175 15.41 -22.38 -5.72
C ILE A 175 15.88 -21.36 -4.68
N ALA A 176 15.66 -21.63 -3.42
CA ALA A 176 16.17 -20.81 -2.32
C ALA A 176 17.68 -20.58 -2.44
N GLY A 177 18.13 -19.36 -2.16
CA GLY A 177 19.52 -18.93 -2.36
C GLY A 177 19.81 -18.32 -3.75
N GLN A 178 18.83 -18.33 -4.67
CA GLN A 178 18.95 -17.68 -5.98
C GLN A 178 18.18 -16.36 -6.10
N GLU A 179 17.83 -15.75 -4.97
CA GLU A 179 17.03 -14.52 -4.90
C GLU A 179 17.65 -13.38 -5.73
N GLY A 180 18.99 -13.25 -5.71
CA GLY A 180 19.70 -12.26 -6.50
C GLY A 180 19.56 -12.47 -8.02
N ALA A 181 19.51 -13.74 -8.47
CA ALA A 181 19.29 -14.06 -9.87
C ALA A 181 17.85 -13.74 -10.31
N ILE A 182 16.87 -13.99 -9.43
CA ILE A 182 15.48 -13.62 -9.65
C ILE A 182 15.36 -12.10 -9.78
N LEU A 183 15.88 -11.35 -8.81
CA LEU A 183 15.85 -9.89 -8.82
C LEU A 183 16.50 -9.30 -10.07
N ARG A 184 17.65 -9.81 -10.46
CA ARG A 184 18.35 -9.35 -11.68
C ARG A 184 17.50 -9.51 -12.94
N LYS A 185 16.67 -10.55 -13.01
CA LYS A 185 15.77 -10.80 -14.15
C LYS A 185 14.46 -10.01 -14.06
N THR A 186 13.91 -9.80 -12.87
CA THR A 186 12.62 -9.14 -12.68
C THR A 186 12.74 -7.62 -12.64
N LEU A 187 13.85 -7.08 -12.13
CA LEU A 187 14.05 -5.64 -11.96
C LEU A 187 13.86 -4.83 -13.26
N PRO A 188 14.42 -5.24 -14.44
CA PRO A 188 14.21 -4.49 -15.68
C PRO A 188 12.72 -4.41 -16.08
N TRP A 189 11.98 -5.49 -15.90
CA TRP A 189 10.53 -5.54 -16.19
C TRP A 189 9.72 -4.67 -15.24
N THR A 190 10.09 -4.68 -13.96
CA THR A 190 9.49 -3.81 -12.96
C THR A 190 9.74 -2.34 -13.27
N LEU A 191 10.97 -1.98 -13.62
CA LEU A 191 11.29 -0.61 -14.02
C LEU A 191 10.53 -0.19 -15.27
N MET A 192 10.44 -1.07 -16.28
CA MET A 192 9.65 -0.82 -17.48
C MET A 192 8.16 -0.61 -17.13
N ALA A 193 7.59 -1.45 -16.25
CA ALA A 193 6.23 -1.29 -15.81
C ALA A 193 6.00 0.04 -15.08
N VAL A 194 6.92 0.46 -14.21
CA VAL A 194 6.89 1.77 -13.53
C VAL A 194 6.93 2.92 -14.55
N LEU A 195 7.79 2.83 -15.57
CA LEU A 195 7.87 3.86 -16.60
C LEU A 195 6.59 3.95 -17.44
N VAL A 196 6.04 2.80 -17.84
CA VAL A 196 4.80 2.73 -18.62
C VAL A 196 3.62 3.27 -17.82
N THR A 197 3.47 2.86 -16.56
CA THR A 197 2.39 3.36 -15.70
C THR A 197 2.59 4.83 -15.35
N GLY A 198 3.83 5.32 -15.22
CA GLY A 198 4.14 6.73 -15.07
C GLY A 198 3.68 7.56 -16.27
N ALA A 199 3.99 7.10 -17.48
CA ALA A 199 3.53 7.74 -18.71
C ALA A 199 2.00 7.71 -18.82
N ALA A 200 1.37 6.58 -18.49
CA ALA A 200 -0.08 6.48 -18.47
C ALA A 200 -0.72 7.44 -17.45
N THR A 201 -0.10 7.62 -16.29
CA THR A 201 -0.56 8.60 -15.29
C THR A 201 -0.50 10.03 -15.82
N VAL A 202 0.57 10.40 -16.52
CA VAL A 202 0.67 11.73 -17.14
C VAL A 202 -0.43 11.92 -18.19
N ILE A 203 -0.66 10.92 -19.05
CA ILE A 203 -1.74 10.96 -20.05
C ILE A 203 -3.10 11.11 -19.34
N LEU A 204 -3.33 10.33 -18.29
CA LEU A 204 -4.57 10.41 -17.51
C LEU A 204 -4.79 11.82 -16.93
N VAL A 205 -3.75 12.40 -16.34
CA VAL A 205 -3.78 13.77 -15.79
C VAL A 205 -4.06 14.79 -16.88
N MET A 206 -3.48 14.63 -18.08
CA MET A 206 -3.73 15.52 -19.22
C MET A 206 -5.18 15.43 -19.73
N VAL A 207 -5.74 14.22 -19.74
CA VAL A 207 -7.11 13.98 -20.25
C VAL A 207 -8.18 14.39 -19.24
N THR A 208 -7.95 14.12 -17.95
CA THR A 208 -8.90 14.50 -16.89
C THR A 208 -8.84 15.99 -16.55
N GLY A 209 -7.81 16.66 -17.04
CA GLY A 209 -7.54 18.08 -16.73
C GLY A 209 -6.93 18.23 -15.34
N THR A 210 -6.32 19.40 -15.13
CA THR A 210 -6.03 19.83 -13.76
C THR A 210 -7.38 20.16 -13.12
N ASP A 211 -7.70 19.54 -11.99
CA ASP A 211 -8.85 19.94 -11.18
C ASP A 211 -8.66 21.39 -10.76
N THR A 212 -9.06 22.31 -11.63
CA THR A 212 -9.24 23.71 -11.27
C THR A 212 -10.48 23.75 -10.40
N GLY A 213 -10.28 23.38 -9.12
CA GLY A 213 -11.32 23.13 -8.13
C GLY A 213 -12.53 24.03 -8.25
N GLY A 214 -13.58 23.48 -8.75
CA GLY A 214 -14.90 23.87 -8.33
C GLY A 214 -15.08 23.43 -6.89
N MET A 215 -14.57 24.19 -5.93
CA MET A 215 -15.13 24.16 -4.59
C MET A 215 -16.44 24.91 -4.63
N PRO A 216 -17.55 24.28 -4.16
CA PRO A 216 -18.76 25.02 -3.85
C PRO A 216 -18.53 25.94 -2.65
#